data_33b03ab5af59b6df6a9dfa8bb0dacc89
#
_entry.id   33b03ab5af59b6df6a9dfa8bb0dacc89
#
_cell.length_a   1.000
_cell.length_b   1.000
_cell.length_c   1.000
_cell.angle_alpha   90.00
_cell.angle_beta   90.00
_cell.angle_gamma   90.00
#
_symmetry.space_group_name_H-M   'P 1'
#
loop_
_entity.id
_entity.type
_entity.pdbx_description
1 polymer ?
#
loop_
_entity_poly.entity_id
_entity_poly.type
_entity_poly.pdbx_seq_one_letter_code
_entity_poly.pdbx_strand_id
1 'polypeptide(L)'
;DLANSPIDCFVALYSALQNYRLTQVSPFQVFTFAVGQLQAGTIANTIPDSLFFAGSARVFDRERVGVPFRRYLETTAQEIAAAHGCTLEYNSLSGPAFPVYNDPPCTRFARQVIGEAVGRQAVCTSEPWMASEDFSCLQALYPGVFAFVGIRNPQKGTGADHHNEYFDLDEEALPLAVSGTVAYTLGFLQGEIDAAPRRWTRGIPARSGEIGSGEAAVREIYQRVASAQRVR
;
A
#
# COMPACT_ATOMS: atom_id res chain seq x y z
N ASP A 1 -10.20 -36.09 19.48
CA ASP A 1 -10.02 -35.54 20.81
C ASP A 1 -8.56 -35.28 21.19
N LEU A 2 -7.62 -35.77 20.37
CA LEU A 2 -6.17 -35.67 20.66
C LEU A 2 -5.42 -34.72 19.72
N ALA A 3 -6.10 -34.06 18.78
CA ALA A 3 -5.45 -33.21 17.82
C ALA A 3 -6.04 -31.79 17.83
N ASN A 4 -5.16 -30.82 17.70
CA ASN A 4 -5.55 -29.44 17.43
C ASN A 4 -5.65 -29.23 15.92
N SER A 5 -6.66 -28.51 15.46
CA SER A 5 -6.91 -28.30 14.04
C SER A 5 -6.49 -26.88 13.60
N PRO A 6 -5.40 -26.73 12.85
CA PRO A 6 -5.04 -25.43 12.27
C PRO A 6 -6.10 -24.90 11.31
N ILE A 7 -6.91 -25.76 10.71
CA ILE A 7 -8.02 -25.33 9.83
C ILE A 7 -9.11 -24.66 10.66
N ASP A 8 -9.55 -25.25 11.79
CA ASP A 8 -10.55 -24.65 12.66
C ASP A 8 -10.04 -23.34 13.28
N CYS A 9 -8.77 -23.31 13.67
CA CYS A 9 -8.10 -22.11 14.13
C CYS A 9 -8.16 -20.99 13.07
N PHE A 10 -7.84 -21.30 11.81
CA PHE A 10 -7.91 -20.34 10.71
C PHE A 10 -9.34 -19.86 10.46
N VAL A 11 -10.34 -20.73 10.48
CA VAL A 11 -11.75 -20.36 10.29
C VAL A 11 -12.19 -19.37 11.36
N ALA A 12 -11.83 -19.61 12.62
CA ALA A 12 -12.12 -18.69 13.72
C ALA A 12 -11.43 -17.33 13.53
N LEU A 13 -10.15 -17.34 13.16
CA LEU A 13 -9.39 -16.12 12.89
C LEU A 13 -9.99 -15.35 11.70
N TYR A 14 -10.25 -16.01 10.59
CA TYR A 14 -10.84 -15.38 9.41
C TYR A 14 -12.18 -14.73 9.72
N SER A 15 -13.03 -15.43 10.49
CA SER A 15 -14.33 -14.91 10.93
C SER A 15 -14.18 -13.67 11.82
N ALA A 16 -13.23 -13.67 12.75
CA ALA A 16 -12.92 -12.52 13.60
C ALA A 16 -12.44 -11.32 12.77
N LEU A 17 -11.59 -11.53 11.76
CA LEU A 17 -11.11 -10.46 10.87
C LEU A 17 -12.23 -9.87 10.00
N GLN A 18 -13.14 -10.69 9.50
CA GLN A 18 -14.32 -10.22 8.77
C GLN A 18 -15.26 -9.42 9.69
N ASN A 19 -15.47 -9.87 10.93
CA ASN A 19 -16.28 -9.15 11.91
C ASN A 19 -15.63 -7.79 12.27
N TYR A 20 -14.31 -7.72 12.41
CA TYR A 20 -13.60 -6.46 12.63
C TYR A 20 -13.95 -5.43 11.55
N ARG A 21 -13.89 -5.84 10.29
CA ARG A 21 -14.23 -4.97 9.15
C ARG A 21 -15.64 -4.40 9.28
N LEU A 22 -16.59 -5.20 9.73
CA LEU A 22 -17.99 -4.81 9.83
C LEU A 22 -18.31 -3.96 11.06
N THR A 23 -17.57 -4.14 12.16
CA THR A 23 -17.92 -3.57 13.47
C THR A 23 -16.97 -2.48 13.94
N GLN A 24 -15.70 -2.49 13.49
CA GLN A 24 -14.66 -1.60 13.99
C GLN A 24 -14.20 -0.56 12.95
N VAL A 25 -14.51 -0.79 11.66
CA VAL A 25 -14.18 0.16 10.61
C VAL A 25 -15.41 0.97 10.24
N SER A 26 -15.30 2.29 10.31
CA SER A 26 -16.40 3.17 9.92
C SER A 26 -16.81 2.92 8.46
N PRO A 27 -18.10 2.90 8.13
CA PRO A 27 -18.57 2.72 6.75
C PRO A 27 -18.11 3.83 5.80
N PHE A 28 -17.64 4.96 6.33
CA PHE A 28 -17.06 6.08 5.55
C PHE A 28 -15.56 5.93 5.34
N GLN A 29 -14.94 4.89 5.88
CA GLN A 29 -13.52 4.59 5.68
C GLN A 29 -13.35 3.48 4.64
N VAL A 30 -12.39 3.68 3.75
CA VAL A 30 -12.07 2.67 2.75
C VAL A 30 -11.13 1.63 3.39
N PHE A 31 -11.61 0.40 3.43
CA PHE A 31 -10.87 -0.75 3.91
C PHE A 31 -11.21 -1.98 3.08
N THR A 32 -10.18 -2.62 2.54
CA THR A 32 -10.31 -3.93 1.92
C THR A 32 -9.39 -4.93 2.61
N PHE A 33 -9.87 -6.16 2.73
CA PHE A 33 -9.10 -7.27 3.25
C PHE A 33 -9.43 -8.52 2.45
N ALA A 34 -8.41 -9.23 2.00
CA ALA A 34 -8.54 -10.49 1.28
C ALA A 34 -7.41 -11.45 1.66
N VAL A 35 -7.74 -12.73 1.78
CA VAL A 35 -6.79 -13.83 1.82
C VAL A 35 -6.66 -14.37 0.39
N GLY A 36 -5.47 -14.26 -0.18
CA GLY A 36 -5.19 -14.67 -1.56
C GLY A 36 -4.51 -16.03 -1.64
N GLN A 37 -3.96 -16.53 -0.53
CA GLN A 37 -3.31 -17.83 -0.47
C GLN A 37 -3.72 -18.56 0.80
N LEU A 38 -4.05 -19.84 0.65
CA LEU A 38 -4.37 -20.74 1.77
C LEU A 38 -3.89 -22.14 1.40
N GLN A 39 -3.12 -22.75 2.27
CA GLN A 39 -2.58 -24.10 2.06
C GLN A 39 -2.67 -24.90 3.36
N ALA A 40 -3.35 -26.05 3.32
CA ALA A 40 -3.45 -26.97 4.44
C ALA A 40 -3.81 -28.36 3.97
N GLY A 41 -3.18 -29.37 4.57
CA GLY A 41 -3.52 -30.77 4.39
C GLY A 41 -3.34 -31.32 2.96
N THR A 42 -3.29 -32.64 2.86
CA THR A 42 -3.17 -33.36 1.58
C THR A 42 -4.12 -34.55 1.50
N ILE A 43 -4.66 -34.97 2.64
CA ILE A 43 -5.50 -36.18 2.76
C ILE A 43 -6.76 -35.82 3.56
N ALA A 44 -7.92 -36.22 3.04
CA ALA A 44 -9.23 -35.80 3.57
C ALA A 44 -9.56 -36.30 4.99
N ASN A 45 -8.96 -37.37 5.43
CA ASN A 45 -9.23 -38.01 6.74
C ASN A 45 -8.11 -37.77 7.77
N THR A 46 -7.23 -36.81 7.52
CA THR A 46 -6.13 -36.48 8.42
C THR A 46 -6.13 -34.98 8.72
N ILE A 47 -6.11 -34.64 10.00
CA ILE A 47 -5.94 -33.25 10.43
C ILE A 47 -4.50 -32.83 10.11
N PRO A 48 -4.27 -31.74 9.39
CA PRO A 48 -2.93 -31.31 9.03
C PRO A 48 -2.16 -30.77 10.23
N ASP A 49 -0.84 -30.91 10.21
CA ASP A 49 0.06 -30.38 11.26
C ASP A 49 0.17 -28.84 11.20
N SER A 50 -0.05 -28.27 10.01
CA SER A 50 0.08 -26.83 9.79
C SER A 50 -0.88 -26.30 8.73
N LEU A 51 -1.12 -25.00 8.78
CA LEU A 51 -1.83 -24.24 7.77
C LEU A 51 -1.04 -22.97 7.51
N PHE A 52 -0.81 -22.65 6.25
CA PHE A 52 -0.26 -21.38 5.80
C PHE A 52 -1.35 -20.55 5.15
N PHE A 53 -1.39 -19.25 5.45
CA PHE A 53 -2.18 -18.31 4.71
C PHE A 53 -1.43 -17.00 4.50
N ALA A 54 -1.74 -16.33 3.40
CA ALA A 54 -1.28 -14.99 3.12
C ALA A 54 -2.41 -14.14 2.53
N GLY A 55 -2.41 -12.88 2.90
CA GLY A 55 -3.44 -11.95 2.50
C GLY A 55 -2.94 -10.51 2.45
N SER A 56 -3.80 -9.62 2.00
CA SER A 56 -3.52 -8.18 2.00
C SER A 56 -4.69 -7.39 2.55
N ALA A 57 -4.36 -6.33 3.26
CA ALA A 57 -5.29 -5.29 3.65
C ALA A 57 -4.88 -3.97 3.00
N ARG A 58 -5.85 -3.21 2.51
CA ARG A 58 -5.59 -1.92 1.88
C ARG A 58 -6.46 -0.85 2.51
N VAL A 59 -5.86 0.31 2.77
CA VAL A 59 -6.49 1.43 3.47
C VAL A 59 -5.98 2.74 2.89
N PHE A 60 -6.81 3.79 2.93
CA PHE A 60 -6.31 5.15 2.69
C PHE A 60 -5.91 5.85 3.99
N ASP A 61 -6.57 5.55 5.09
CA ASP A 61 -6.23 6.13 6.40
C ASP A 61 -5.39 5.14 7.22
N ARG A 62 -4.08 5.33 7.13
CA ARG A 62 -3.12 4.51 7.86
C ARG A 62 -3.35 4.55 9.37
N GLU A 63 -3.56 5.75 9.92
CA GLU A 63 -3.58 5.96 11.37
C GLU A 63 -4.89 5.51 12.00
N ARG A 64 -6.02 5.78 11.35
CA ARG A 64 -7.34 5.45 11.89
C ARG A 64 -7.79 4.03 11.56
N VAL A 65 -7.27 3.45 10.48
CA VAL A 65 -7.69 2.13 10.00
C VAL A 65 -6.53 1.14 9.97
N GLY A 66 -5.43 1.47 9.32
CA GLY A 66 -4.32 0.55 9.10
C GLY A 66 -3.62 0.10 10.38
N VAL A 67 -3.21 1.04 11.23
CA VAL A 67 -2.51 0.75 12.49
C VAL A 67 -3.41 0.01 13.49
N PRO A 68 -4.67 0.42 13.71
CA PRO A 68 -5.58 -0.34 14.56
C PRO A 68 -5.86 -1.75 14.05
N PHE A 69 -6.08 -1.92 12.75
CA PHE A 69 -6.29 -3.25 12.15
C PHE A 69 -5.07 -4.16 12.34
N ARG A 70 -3.87 -3.63 12.11
CA ARG A 70 -2.65 -4.41 12.32
C ARG A 70 -2.52 -4.90 13.76
N ARG A 71 -2.78 -4.04 14.74
CA ARG A 71 -2.76 -4.41 16.16
C ARG A 71 -3.81 -5.47 16.48
N TYR A 72 -5.03 -5.28 15.97
CA TYR A 72 -6.10 -6.24 16.13
C TYR A 72 -5.73 -7.61 15.54
N LEU A 73 -5.20 -7.63 14.33
CA LEU A 73 -4.75 -8.87 13.66
C LEU A 73 -3.74 -9.63 14.55
N GLU A 74 -2.70 -8.95 15.03
CA GLU A 74 -1.65 -9.59 15.83
C GLU A 74 -2.20 -10.14 17.15
N THR A 75 -2.97 -9.35 17.88
CA THR A 75 -3.54 -9.76 19.17
C THR A 75 -4.52 -10.91 18.99
N THR A 76 -5.48 -10.76 18.07
CA THR A 76 -6.53 -11.75 17.85
C THR A 76 -6.00 -13.06 17.30
N ALA A 77 -4.97 -13.00 16.42
CA ALA A 77 -4.34 -14.20 15.91
C ALA A 77 -3.65 -15.01 17.02
N GLN A 78 -2.97 -14.35 17.95
CA GLN A 78 -2.34 -15.00 19.10
C GLN A 78 -3.37 -15.60 20.05
N GLU A 79 -4.42 -14.86 20.37
CA GLU A 79 -5.50 -15.32 21.26
C GLU A 79 -6.24 -16.53 20.69
N ILE A 80 -6.58 -16.49 19.39
CA ILE A 80 -7.28 -17.61 18.73
C ILE A 80 -6.37 -18.82 18.60
N ALA A 81 -5.11 -18.64 18.23
CA ALA A 81 -4.14 -19.73 18.16
C ALA A 81 -4.03 -20.43 19.52
N ALA A 82 -3.85 -19.68 20.60
CA ALA A 82 -3.78 -20.22 21.95
C ALA A 82 -5.08 -20.97 22.34
N ALA A 83 -6.23 -20.40 22.02
CA ALA A 83 -7.53 -21.04 22.32
C ALA A 83 -7.75 -22.37 21.58
N HIS A 84 -7.12 -22.54 20.41
CA HIS A 84 -7.17 -23.76 19.61
C HIS A 84 -5.98 -24.71 19.86
N GLY A 85 -5.12 -24.39 20.83
CA GLY A 85 -3.91 -25.18 21.11
C GLY A 85 -2.90 -25.19 19.95
N CYS A 86 -2.95 -24.15 19.10
CA CYS A 86 -2.04 -23.98 17.96
C CYS A 86 -0.93 -22.98 18.31
N THR A 87 0.18 -23.07 17.60
CA THR A 87 1.25 -22.08 17.61
C THR A 87 1.14 -21.18 16.37
N LEU A 88 1.55 -19.93 16.50
CA LEU A 88 1.52 -18.96 15.42
C LEU A 88 2.92 -18.51 15.07
N GLU A 89 3.25 -18.58 13.79
CA GLU A 89 4.52 -18.08 13.23
C GLU A 89 4.21 -17.05 12.13
N TYR A 90 5.01 -15.98 12.10
CA TYR A 90 4.92 -14.96 11.07
C TYR A 90 6.13 -15.07 10.13
N ASN A 91 5.90 -15.53 8.90
CA ASN A 91 6.96 -15.56 7.88
C ASN A 91 7.27 -14.14 7.38
N SER A 92 6.24 -13.33 7.21
CA SER A 92 6.34 -11.93 6.84
C SER A 92 5.10 -11.19 7.31
N LEU A 93 5.27 -10.13 8.03
CA LEU A 93 4.18 -9.29 8.48
C LEU A 93 4.59 -7.82 8.37
N SER A 94 4.33 -7.21 7.21
CA SER A 94 4.63 -5.81 6.97
C SER A 94 3.69 -4.89 7.76
N GLY A 95 4.20 -3.73 8.16
CA GLY A 95 3.36 -2.66 8.73
C GLY A 95 2.47 -2.03 7.67
N PRO A 96 1.44 -1.25 8.09
CA PRO A 96 0.64 -0.48 7.16
C PRO A 96 1.53 0.53 6.43
N ALA A 97 1.49 0.48 5.08
CA ALA A 97 2.20 1.42 4.22
C ALA A 97 1.64 2.84 4.37
N PHE A 98 2.44 3.83 4.01
CA PHE A 98 1.94 5.19 3.87
C PHE A 98 1.03 5.28 2.64
N PRO A 99 -0.07 6.06 2.70
CA PRO A 99 -0.85 6.35 1.51
C PRO A 99 -0.06 7.31 0.59
N VAL A 100 -0.19 7.14 -0.71
CA VAL A 100 0.20 8.17 -1.67
C VAL A 100 -0.74 9.35 -1.50
N TYR A 101 -0.19 10.50 -1.17
CA TYR A 101 -0.93 11.74 -1.00
C TYR A 101 -0.26 12.87 -1.78
N ASN A 102 -0.90 13.27 -2.85
CA ASN A 102 -0.42 14.36 -3.68
C ASN A 102 -0.57 15.70 -2.96
N ASP A 103 0.55 16.40 -2.76
CA ASP A 103 0.57 17.72 -2.16
C ASP A 103 -0.22 18.72 -3.03
N PRO A 104 -1.18 19.48 -2.46
CA PRO A 104 -2.04 20.34 -3.25
C PRO A 104 -1.32 21.44 -4.05
N PRO A 105 -0.32 22.18 -3.51
CA PRO A 105 0.52 23.07 -4.29
C PRO A 105 1.24 22.38 -5.45
N CYS A 106 1.93 21.25 -5.17
CA CYS A 106 2.62 20.48 -6.20
C CYS A 106 1.66 19.95 -7.27
N THR A 107 0.47 19.52 -6.88
CA THR A 107 -0.57 19.05 -7.81
C THR A 107 -1.07 20.15 -8.74
N ARG A 108 -1.34 21.33 -8.20
CA ARG A 108 -1.78 22.48 -9.03
C ARG A 108 -0.71 22.86 -10.04
N PHE A 109 0.53 22.97 -9.59
CA PHE A 109 1.66 23.27 -10.45
C PHE A 109 1.86 22.19 -11.53
N ALA A 110 1.85 20.90 -11.15
CA ALA A 110 1.97 19.80 -12.10
C ALA A 110 0.88 19.85 -13.19
N ARG A 111 -0.38 20.07 -12.77
CA ARG A 111 -1.50 20.19 -13.73
C ARG A 111 -1.33 21.33 -14.72
N GLN A 112 -0.77 22.44 -14.26
CA GLN A 112 -0.47 23.58 -15.12
C GLN A 112 0.62 23.25 -16.14
N VAL A 113 1.84 22.94 -15.66
CA VAL A 113 3.02 22.79 -16.54
C VAL A 113 2.95 21.56 -17.44
N ILE A 114 2.37 20.46 -16.95
CA ILE A 114 2.09 19.28 -17.76
C ILE A 114 1.04 19.61 -18.83
N GLY A 115 -0.04 20.31 -18.44
CA GLY A 115 -1.07 20.73 -19.40
C GLY A 115 -0.57 21.67 -20.48
N GLU A 116 0.42 22.51 -20.17
CA GLU A 116 1.10 23.36 -21.15
C GLU A 116 2.01 22.55 -22.10
N ALA A 117 2.66 21.51 -21.58
CA ALA A 117 3.59 20.67 -22.34
C ALA A 117 2.88 19.64 -23.26
N VAL A 118 1.81 19.00 -22.78
CA VAL A 118 1.14 17.88 -23.48
C VAL A 118 -0.29 18.18 -23.93
N GLY A 119 -0.79 19.39 -23.63
CA GLY A 119 -2.18 19.81 -23.88
C GLY A 119 -3.06 19.64 -22.66
N ARG A 120 -3.82 20.68 -22.33
CA ARG A 120 -4.69 20.70 -21.12
C ARG A 120 -5.77 19.62 -21.14
N GLN A 121 -6.24 19.21 -22.30
CA GLN A 121 -7.21 18.14 -22.48
C GLN A 121 -6.66 16.74 -22.12
N ALA A 122 -5.34 16.58 -22.11
CA ALA A 122 -4.69 15.33 -21.72
C ALA A 122 -4.58 15.18 -20.19
N VAL A 123 -4.79 16.27 -19.42
CA VAL A 123 -4.68 16.25 -17.95
C VAL A 123 -6.05 16.02 -17.34
N CYS A 124 -6.27 14.84 -16.79
CA CYS A 124 -7.53 14.44 -16.16
C CYS A 124 -7.35 14.15 -14.65
N THR A 125 -8.44 13.76 -14.03
CA THR A 125 -8.47 13.21 -12.67
C THR A 125 -8.85 11.74 -12.76
N SER A 126 -8.08 10.88 -12.08
CA SER A 126 -8.41 9.45 -11.95
C SER A 126 -9.16 9.19 -10.66
N GLU A 127 -9.91 8.11 -10.64
CA GLU A 127 -10.44 7.56 -9.39
C GLU A 127 -9.30 7.12 -8.46
N PRO A 128 -9.52 7.18 -7.14
CA PRO A 128 -8.56 6.67 -6.17
C PRO A 128 -8.27 5.19 -6.41
N TRP A 129 -7.00 4.81 -6.39
CA TRP A 129 -6.58 3.44 -6.64
C TRP A 129 -6.05 2.76 -5.37
N MET A 130 -6.57 1.57 -5.08
CA MET A 130 -6.21 0.77 -3.91
C MET A 130 -4.96 -0.08 -4.17
N ALA A 131 -3.89 0.54 -4.64
CA ALA A 131 -2.58 -0.07 -4.83
C ALA A 131 -1.57 0.44 -3.80
N SER A 132 -0.45 -0.29 -3.66
CA SER A 132 0.68 0.15 -2.84
C SER A 132 1.73 0.78 -3.74
N GLU A 133 2.39 1.85 -3.26
CA GLU A 133 3.42 2.56 -3.98
C GLU A 133 4.50 3.07 -3.00
N ASP A 134 5.76 2.72 -3.29
CA ASP A 134 6.88 3.10 -2.43
C ASP A 134 7.20 4.60 -2.46
N PHE A 135 6.75 5.31 -3.50
CA PHE A 135 6.84 6.77 -3.56
C PHE A 135 6.14 7.45 -2.38
N SER A 136 5.15 6.80 -1.79
CA SER A 136 4.50 7.23 -0.56
C SER A 136 5.48 7.50 0.60
N CYS A 137 6.57 6.75 0.66
CA CYS A 137 7.63 6.95 1.66
C CYS A 137 8.39 8.26 1.42
N LEU A 138 8.62 8.64 0.16
CA LEU A 138 9.20 9.93 -0.19
C LEU A 138 8.24 11.07 0.12
N GLN A 139 6.96 10.90 -0.18
CA GLN A 139 5.93 11.90 0.12
C GLN A 139 5.70 12.09 1.62
N ALA A 140 6.00 11.08 2.44
CA ALA A 140 5.99 11.25 3.89
C ALA A 140 7.06 12.23 4.40
N LEU A 141 8.08 12.54 3.59
CA LEU A 141 9.16 13.44 3.93
C LEU A 141 9.10 14.77 3.18
N TYR A 142 8.71 14.71 1.92
CA TYR A 142 8.76 15.84 1.00
C TYR A 142 7.42 16.03 0.30
N PRO A 143 6.97 17.27 0.09
CA PRO A 143 5.82 17.52 -0.76
C PRO A 143 6.13 17.05 -2.18
N GLY A 144 5.16 16.41 -2.83
CA GLY A 144 5.34 15.86 -4.18
C GLY A 144 4.03 15.47 -4.81
N VAL A 145 4.12 15.05 -6.06
CA VAL A 145 2.99 14.57 -6.84
C VAL A 145 3.35 13.23 -7.50
N PHE A 146 2.44 12.28 -7.40
CA PHE A 146 2.47 11.03 -8.13
C PHE A 146 1.37 11.09 -9.19
N ALA A 147 1.74 10.99 -10.44
CA ALA A 147 0.83 11.09 -11.57
C ALA A 147 0.81 9.78 -12.35
N PHE A 148 -0.38 9.37 -12.76
CA PHE A 148 -0.54 8.26 -13.69
C PHE A 148 -0.43 8.73 -15.13
N VAL A 149 0.14 7.91 -15.99
CA VAL A 149 0.13 8.09 -17.43
C VAL A 149 -0.81 7.07 -18.04
N GLY A 150 -1.81 7.52 -18.79
CA GLY A 150 -2.72 6.65 -19.52
C GLY A 150 -1.99 5.95 -20.66
N ILE A 151 -1.98 4.62 -20.63
CA ILE A 151 -1.23 3.78 -21.58
C ILE A 151 -2.15 2.83 -22.37
N ARG A 152 -3.46 2.88 -22.12
CA ARG A 152 -4.43 2.02 -22.76
C ARG A 152 -4.78 2.50 -24.16
N ASN A 153 -4.68 1.61 -25.14
CA ASN A 153 -5.17 1.83 -26.49
C ASN A 153 -5.85 0.57 -27.04
N PRO A 154 -7.20 0.51 -27.00
CA PRO A 154 -7.93 -0.68 -27.49
C PRO A 154 -7.68 -1.01 -28.96
N GLN A 155 -7.34 -0.01 -29.79
CA GLN A 155 -7.06 -0.24 -31.21
C GLN A 155 -5.73 -0.96 -31.44
N LYS A 156 -4.79 -0.83 -30.50
CA LYS A 156 -3.50 -1.54 -30.49
C LYS A 156 -3.51 -2.79 -29.61
N GLY A 157 -4.66 -3.13 -29.01
CA GLY A 157 -4.79 -4.28 -28.14
C GLY A 157 -4.21 -4.08 -26.73
N THR A 158 -3.72 -2.89 -26.38
CA THR A 158 -3.20 -2.61 -25.03
C THR A 158 -4.33 -2.31 -24.06
N GLY A 159 -4.17 -2.65 -22.79
CA GLY A 159 -5.12 -2.30 -21.73
C GLY A 159 -5.43 -3.40 -20.75
N ALA A 160 -4.66 -4.49 -20.75
CA ALA A 160 -4.68 -5.46 -19.68
C ALA A 160 -4.13 -4.81 -18.39
N ASP A 161 -4.68 -5.22 -17.24
CA ASP A 161 -4.27 -4.70 -15.94
C ASP A 161 -2.82 -5.09 -15.58
N HIS A 162 -2.24 -4.35 -14.65
CA HIS A 162 -0.95 -4.71 -14.07
C HIS A 162 -0.99 -6.13 -13.48
N HIS A 163 0.16 -6.81 -13.50
CA HIS A 163 0.32 -8.20 -13.08
C HIS A 163 -0.45 -9.23 -13.92
N ASN A 164 -0.85 -8.84 -15.13
CA ASN A 164 -1.46 -9.73 -16.12
C ASN A 164 -0.41 -10.14 -17.15
N GLU A 165 -0.43 -11.39 -17.61
CA GLU A 165 0.52 -11.91 -18.63
C GLU A 165 0.37 -11.22 -19.99
N TYR A 166 -0.79 -10.60 -20.26
CA TYR A 166 -1.07 -9.82 -21.46
C TYR A 166 -0.87 -8.32 -21.25
N PHE A 167 -0.21 -7.91 -20.15
CA PHE A 167 0.06 -6.50 -19.91
C PHE A 167 0.93 -5.95 -21.03
N ASP A 168 0.47 -4.85 -21.62
CA ASP A 168 1.17 -4.10 -22.65
C ASP A 168 0.78 -2.62 -22.59
N LEU A 169 1.54 -1.77 -23.23
CA LEU A 169 1.32 -0.33 -23.22
C LEU A 169 1.37 0.25 -24.64
N ASP A 170 0.65 1.34 -24.86
CA ASP A 170 0.81 2.13 -26.06
C ASP A 170 2.08 3.00 -25.94
N GLU A 171 3.10 2.70 -26.73
CA GLU A 171 4.38 3.40 -26.71
C GLU A 171 4.26 4.89 -27.04
N GLU A 172 3.18 5.32 -27.72
CA GLU A 172 2.91 6.74 -27.96
C GLU A 172 2.64 7.53 -26.66
N ALA A 173 2.37 6.85 -25.55
CA ALA A 173 2.30 7.48 -24.24
C ALA A 173 3.65 7.88 -23.65
N LEU A 174 4.75 7.23 -24.08
CA LEU A 174 6.09 7.47 -23.52
C LEU A 174 6.59 8.91 -23.73
N PRO A 175 6.50 9.51 -24.95
CA PRO A 175 6.86 10.91 -25.14
C PRO A 175 6.04 11.87 -24.24
N LEU A 176 4.77 11.58 -24.01
CA LEU A 176 3.92 12.39 -23.14
C LEU A 176 4.37 12.30 -21.67
N ALA A 177 4.70 11.09 -21.21
CA ALA A 177 5.24 10.86 -19.87
C ALA A 177 6.55 11.62 -19.65
N VAL A 178 7.48 11.53 -20.60
CA VAL A 178 8.78 12.24 -20.57
C VAL A 178 8.55 13.75 -20.58
N SER A 179 7.72 14.26 -21.50
CA SER A 179 7.45 15.68 -21.60
C SER A 179 6.85 16.27 -20.33
N GLY A 180 5.89 15.57 -19.73
CA GLY A 180 5.28 15.98 -18.46
C GLY A 180 6.28 15.99 -17.31
N THR A 181 7.11 14.96 -17.20
CA THR A 181 8.14 14.87 -16.15
C THR A 181 9.19 15.96 -16.28
N VAL A 182 9.67 16.21 -17.51
CA VAL A 182 10.66 17.27 -17.80
C VAL A 182 10.06 18.65 -17.51
N ALA A 183 8.84 18.92 -17.94
CA ALA A 183 8.17 20.19 -17.69
C ALA A 183 8.04 20.49 -16.19
N TYR A 184 7.59 19.50 -15.41
CA TYR A 184 7.49 19.64 -13.95
C TYR A 184 8.86 19.91 -13.31
N THR A 185 9.87 19.12 -13.71
CA THR A 185 11.22 19.23 -13.13
C THR A 185 11.86 20.58 -13.44
N LEU A 186 11.76 21.04 -14.69
CA LEU A 186 12.33 22.33 -15.07
C LEU A 186 11.66 23.49 -14.34
N GLY A 187 10.33 23.53 -14.30
CA GLY A 187 9.63 24.58 -13.60
C GLY A 187 9.90 24.57 -12.09
N PHE A 188 10.03 23.38 -11.48
CA PHE A 188 10.46 23.27 -10.08
C PHE A 188 11.87 23.85 -9.86
N LEU A 189 12.84 23.51 -10.70
CA LEU A 189 14.22 24.01 -10.59
C LEU A 189 14.33 25.50 -10.89
N GLN A 190 13.43 26.08 -11.69
CA GLN A 190 13.35 27.51 -11.97
C GLN A 190 12.68 28.30 -10.86
N GLY A 191 12.19 27.63 -9.81
CA GLY A 191 11.54 28.27 -8.67
C GLY A 191 10.11 28.73 -8.95
N GLU A 192 9.46 28.21 -9.97
CA GLU A 192 8.07 28.55 -10.33
C GLU A 192 7.05 28.02 -9.33
N ILE A 193 7.47 27.09 -8.48
CA ILE A 193 6.67 26.58 -7.39
C ILE A 193 7.24 27.03 -6.03
N ASP A 194 6.44 27.71 -5.24
CA ASP A 194 6.74 27.99 -3.83
C ASP A 194 6.48 26.73 -2.97
N ALA A 195 7.23 25.69 -3.26
CA ALA A 195 7.27 24.46 -2.48
C ALA A 195 8.54 24.46 -1.63
N ALA A 196 8.64 25.39 -0.70
CA ALA A 196 9.59 25.22 0.40
C ALA A 196 9.31 23.84 1.02
N PRO A 197 10.36 23.02 1.29
CA PRO A 197 10.16 21.70 1.86
C PRO A 197 9.48 21.85 3.22
N ARG A 198 8.17 21.83 3.19
CA ARG A 198 7.35 21.76 4.40
C ARG A 198 7.47 20.31 4.82
N ARG A 199 8.28 20.03 5.83
CA ARG A 199 8.25 18.74 6.51
C ARG A 199 6.79 18.40 6.80
N TRP A 200 6.26 17.44 6.08
CA TRP A 200 4.89 16.99 6.29
C TRP A 200 4.87 16.20 7.60
N THR A 201 4.42 16.87 8.67
CA THR A 201 4.32 16.29 10.01
C THR A 201 2.95 15.64 10.25
N ARG A 202 2.05 15.65 9.27
CA ARG A 202 0.74 15.01 9.39
C ARG A 202 0.87 13.52 9.09
N GLY A 203 0.85 12.71 10.15
CA GLY A 203 0.70 11.26 10.07
C GLY A 203 1.91 10.43 10.42
N ILE A 204 3.05 11.02 10.80
CA ILE A 204 4.07 10.31 11.56
C ILE A 204 3.79 10.61 13.03
N PRO A 205 3.16 9.70 13.79
CA PRO A 205 3.03 9.91 15.21
C PRO A 205 4.44 9.96 15.78
N ALA A 206 4.82 11.10 16.36
CA ALA A 206 5.89 11.08 17.32
C ALA A 206 5.48 10.04 18.38
N ARG A 207 6.14 8.89 18.39
CA ARG A 207 6.11 8.05 19.58
C ARG A 207 6.59 8.94 20.69
N SER A 208 5.74 9.14 21.68
CA SER A 208 6.10 9.84 22.92
C SER A 208 7.35 9.14 23.48
N GLY A 209 8.48 9.82 23.47
CA GLY A 209 9.76 9.29 23.88
C GLY A 209 10.59 8.74 22.70
N GLU A 210 11.50 9.58 22.19
CA GLU A 210 12.66 9.21 21.39
C GLU A 210 12.44 8.70 19.96
N ILE A 211 12.07 9.57 19.04
CA ILE A 211 12.51 9.44 17.64
C ILE A 211 12.98 10.82 17.19
N GLY A 212 14.30 10.97 17.08
CA GLY A 212 14.91 12.04 16.34
C GLY A 212 14.41 12.03 14.91
N SER A 213 14.18 13.22 14.38
CA SER A 213 13.81 13.63 13.02
C SER A 213 13.19 12.58 12.11
N GLY A 214 12.15 12.92 11.38
CA GLY A 214 11.49 12.03 10.40
C GLY A 214 12.45 11.33 9.40
N GLU A 215 13.66 11.86 9.19
CA GLU A 215 14.76 11.21 8.47
C GLU A 215 15.22 9.89 9.11
N ALA A 216 15.23 9.77 10.44
CA ALA A 216 15.63 8.53 11.11
C ALA A 216 14.60 7.42 10.89
N ALA A 217 13.31 7.73 10.95
CA ALA A 217 12.24 6.77 10.70
C ALA A 217 12.25 6.25 9.26
N VAL A 218 12.54 7.11 8.29
CA VAL A 218 12.65 6.69 6.88
C VAL A 218 13.94 5.94 6.62
N ARG A 219 15.07 6.33 7.19
CA ARG A 219 16.30 5.53 7.12
C ARG A 219 16.09 4.14 7.71
N GLU A 220 15.36 4.01 8.80
CA GLU A 220 15.02 2.72 9.39
C GLU A 220 14.12 1.88 8.46
N ILE A 221 13.13 2.50 7.80
CA ILE A 221 12.29 1.83 6.79
C ILE A 221 13.14 1.38 5.61
N TYR A 222 14.01 2.24 5.06
CA TYR A 222 14.91 1.88 3.97
C TYR A 222 15.89 0.76 4.36
N GLN A 223 16.43 0.77 5.57
CA GLN A 223 17.32 -0.28 6.06
C GLN A 223 16.59 -1.62 6.22
N ARG A 224 15.33 -1.61 6.66
CA ARG A 224 14.50 -2.81 6.77
C ARG A 224 14.11 -3.37 5.40
N VAL A 225 13.74 -2.53 4.45
CA VAL A 225 13.46 -2.94 3.06
C VAL A 225 14.71 -3.49 2.39
N ALA A 226 15.85 -2.82 2.53
CA ALA A 226 17.12 -3.28 1.97
C ALA A 226 17.64 -4.57 2.63
N SER A 227 17.36 -4.81 3.91
CA SER A 227 17.72 -6.05 4.61
C SER A 227 16.79 -7.21 4.24
N ALA A 228 15.49 -6.95 4.01
CA ALA A 228 14.55 -7.97 3.55
C ALA A 228 14.85 -8.50 2.14
N GLN A 229 15.47 -7.68 1.29
CA GLN A 229 15.90 -8.10 -0.06
C GLN A 229 17.18 -8.96 -0.07
N ARG A 230 17.89 -9.10 1.05
CA ARG A 230 19.14 -9.88 1.15
C ARG A 230 18.98 -11.31 1.69
N VAL A 231 17.78 -11.70 2.06
CA VAL A 231 17.47 -13.08 2.44
C VAL A 231 17.01 -13.83 1.19
N ARG A 232 17.96 -14.48 0.53
CA ARG A 232 17.70 -15.53 -0.48
C ARG A 232 17.73 -16.88 0.19
#